data_34d792455d87a0e883c09f9af2b9df04
#
_entry.id   34d792455d87a0e883c09f9af2b9df04
#
_cell.length_a   1.000
_cell.length_b   1.000
_cell.length_c   1.000
_cell.angle_alpha   90.00
_cell.angle_beta   90.00
_cell.angle_gamma   90.00
#
_symmetry.space_group_name_H-M   'P 1'
#
loop_
_entity.id
_entity.type
_entity.pdbx_description
1 polymer ?
#
loop_
_entity_poly.entity_id
_entity_poly.type
_entity_poly.pdbx_seq_one_letter_code
_entity_poly.pdbx_strand_id
1 'polypeptide(L)'
;MSGTFRFSFGPWNIHEGADSFGPAVRPTVPWAEKLPLYKKMGFDGVQFHDDDAVPNINAQSAAQMEATAREMRQMLDGEGLVAEFVAPRLWEDPRTIDGGFTSNNPQERRYAIERSLRAVDIANILGCDKYVLWLAREGTYIREAKDAKVAVERLVEAINQILAHDPAIHVLVEPKPNEPMDQAYIPTAGHAAGLSYLTEDPDRVGVLIETAHAILAGLDPSDEMSYALAHGKLWSVHLNDQNGLKFDEDRTFGAVDLRRAFMQVWVLDRNDYGS
;
A
#
# COMPACT_ATOMS: atom_id res chain seq x y z
N MET A 1 5.30 24.63 16.28
CA MET A 1 4.20 24.89 15.33
C MET A 1 3.80 23.53 14.83
N SER A 2 2.56 23.08 15.08
CA SER A 2 2.07 21.81 14.54
C SER A 2 2.12 21.91 13.01
N GLY A 3 2.82 20.99 12.37
CA GLY A 3 2.78 20.87 10.92
C GLY A 3 1.33 20.66 10.47
N THR A 4 0.96 21.21 9.33
CA THR A 4 -0.37 20.95 8.77
C THR A 4 -0.30 19.58 8.09
N PHE A 5 -1.05 18.59 8.59
CA PHE A 5 -1.18 17.31 7.92
C PHE A 5 -1.70 17.49 6.49
N ARG A 6 -1.16 16.73 5.57
CA ARG A 6 -1.68 16.58 4.22
C ARG A 6 -2.46 15.29 4.13
N PHE A 7 -3.56 15.31 3.40
CA PHE A 7 -4.44 14.16 3.27
C PHE A 7 -4.54 13.73 1.81
N SER A 8 -4.46 12.43 1.61
CA SER A 8 -4.74 11.79 0.33
C SER A 8 -5.93 10.83 0.45
N PHE A 9 -6.51 10.48 -0.67
CA PHE A 9 -7.67 9.60 -0.73
C PHE A 9 -7.36 8.34 -1.55
N GLY A 10 -7.64 7.18 -0.99
CA GLY A 10 -7.56 5.89 -1.66
C GLY A 10 -8.85 5.60 -2.45
N PRO A 11 -8.80 5.41 -3.78
CA PRO A 11 -9.99 5.20 -4.61
C PRO A 11 -10.73 3.90 -4.30
N TRP A 12 -10.09 2.95 -3.65
CA TRP A 12 -10.74 1.72 -3.19
C TRP A 12 -11.86 1.94 -2.17
N ASN A 13 -11.93 3.12 -1.54
CA ASN A 13 -13.07 3.52 -0.72
C ASN A 13 -14.32 3.87 -1.54
N ILE A 14 -14.20 4.01 -2.87
CA ILE A 14 -15.29 4.23 -3.84
C ILE A 14 -15.01 3.31 -5.04
N HIS A 15 -15.03 2.00 -4.81
CA HIS A 15 -14.77 1.03 -5.86
C HIS A 15 -16.01 0.23 -6.27
N GLU A 16 -15.90 -0.52 -7.33
CA GLU A 16 -16.99 -1.27 -7.96
C GLU A 16 -17.37 -2.55 -7.21
N GLY A 17 -16.46 -3.11 -6.42
CA GLY A 17 -16.66 -4.33 -5.65
C GLY A 17 -17.51 -4.12 -4.39
N ALA A 18 -17.95 -5.21 -3.80
CA ALA A 18 -18.56 -5.24 -2.47
C ALA A 18 -17.52 -5.36 -1.35
N ASP A 19 -16.34 -5.91 -1.69
CA ASP A 19 -15.19 -6.09 -0.82
C ASP A 19 -13.90 -6.06 -1.67
N SER A 20 -12.73 -6.01 -1.02
CA SER A 20 -11.43 -5.86 -1.67
C SER A 20 -11.00 -7.06 -2.53
N PHE A 21 -11.65 -8.21 -2.41
CA PHE A 21 -11.30 -9.47 -3.09
C PHE A 21 -12.40 -9.99 -4.01
N GLY A 22 -13.58 -9.34 -3.97
CA GLY A 22 -14.74 -9.72 -4.75
C GLY A 22 -14.79 -9.05 -6.13
N PRO A 23 -15.65 -9.55 -7.02
CA PRO A 23 -15.85 -8.97 -8.34
C PRO A 23 -16.57 -7.62 -8.25
N ALA A 24 -16.49 -6.84 -9.33
CA ALA A 24 -17.29 -5.63 -9.49
C ALA A 24 -18.79 -5.93 -9.47
N VAL A 25 -19.54 -5.21 -8.63
CA VAL A 25 -21.00 -5.35 -8.45
C VAL A 25 -21.74 -4.04 -8.71
N ARG A 26 -21.02 -2.97 -9.01
CA ARG A 26 -21.59 -1.66 -9.35
C ARG A 26 -20.76 -0.99 -10.44
N PRO A 27 -21.31 0.03 -11.12
CA PRO A 27 -20.57 0.74 -12.16
C PRO A 27 -19.40 1.54 -11.58
N THR A 28 -18.33 1.67 -12.36
CA THR A 28 -17.18 2.55 -12.08
C THR A 28 -17.60 4.00 -12.09
N VAL A 29 -17.15 4.77 -11.11
CA VAL A 29 -17.20 6.23 -11.14
C VAL A 29 -15.97 6.74 -11.89
N PRO A 30 -16.12 7.49 -13.01
CA PRO A 30 -14.97 7.98 -13.79
C PRO A 30 -14.04 8.89 -12.98
N TRP A 31 -12.75 8.88 -13.29
CA TRP A 31 -11.77 9.77 -12.67
C TRP A 31 -12.11 11.26 -12.84
N ALA A 32 -12.66 11.64 -13.98
CA ALA A 32 -13.14 13.01 -14.23
C ALA A 32 -14.23 13.48 -13.26
N GLU A 33 -14.92 12.55 -12.61
CA GLU A 33 -15.90 12.85 -11.56
C GLU A 33 -15.30 12.71 -10.14
N LYS A 34 -14.40 11.71 -9.94
CA LYS A 34 -13.75 11.47 -8.63
C LYS A 34 -12.83 12.62 -8.22
N LEU A 35 -11.91 13.06 -9.11
CA LEU A 35 -10.86 14.02 -8.76
C LEU A 35 -11.41 15.39 -8.30
N PRO A 36 -12.40 16.01 -8.98
CA PRO A 36 -13.01 17.24 -8.49
C PRO A 36 -13.67 17.08 -7.13
N LEU A 37 -14.25 15.90 -6.84
CA LEU A 37 -14.84 15.62 -5.53
C LEU A 37 -13.77 15.53 -4.44
N TYR A 38 -12.65 14.86 -4.68
CA TYR A 38 -11.55 14.76 -3.72
C TYR A 38 -10.99 16.15 -3.41
N LYS A 39 -10.78 16.97 -4.43
CA LYS A 39 -10.33 18.36 -4.24
C LYS A 39 -11.34 19.19 -3.44
N LYS A 40 -12.62 19.07 -3.75
CA LYS A 40 -13.69 19.76 -3.03
C LYS A 40 -13.77 19.32 -1.56
N MET A 41 -13.45 18.06 -1.25
CA MET A 41 -13.42 17.53 0.11
C MET A 41 -12.16 17.97 0.88
N GLY A 42 -11.21 18.63 0.24
CA GLY A 42 -10.00 19.18 0.87
C GLY A 42 -8.80 18.22 0.87
N PHE A 43 -8.82 17.18 0.05
CA PHE A 43 -7.65 16.31 -0.12
C PHE A 43 -6.57 17.01 -0.94
N ASP A 44 -5.31 16.72 -0.60
CA ASP A 44 -4.12 17.20 -1.29
C ASP A 44 -3.63 16.22 -2.35
N GLY A 45 -3.93 14.94 -2.17
CA GLY A 45 -3.42 13.88 -3.04
C GLY A 45 -4.37 12.70 -3.21
N VAL A 46 -3.94 11.80 -4.08
CA VAL A 46 -4.62 10.54 -4.41
C VAL A 46 -3.60 9.41 -4.33
N GLN A 47 -4.01 8.29 -3.77
CA GLN A 47 -3.27 7.04 -3.78
C GLN A 47 -3.71 6.22 -4.99
N PHE A 48 -2.82 5.39 -5.54
CA PHE A 48 -3.13 4.58 -6.72
C PHE A 48 -2.68 3.14 -6.55
N HIS A 49 -3.52 2.21 -6.99
CA HIS A 49 -2.99 0.97 -7.53
C HIS A 49 -2.53 1.20 -8.98
N ASP A 50 -1.63 0.36 -9.45
CA ASP A 50 -1.09 0.47 -10.82
C ASP A 50 -2.19 0.43 -11.90
N ASP A 51 -3.22 -0.39 -11.70
CA ASP A 51 -4.34 -0.53 -12.62
C ASP A 51 -5.48 0.49 -12.39
N ASP A 52 -5.47 1.25 -11.29
CA ASP A 52 -6.29 2.44 -11.15
C ASP A 52 -5.79 3.57 -12.08
N ALA A 53 -4.47 3.72 -12.16
CA ALA A 53 -3.85 4.71 -13.03
C ALA A 53 -3.79 4.23 -14.49
N VAL A 54 -3.53 2.94 -14.72
CA VAL A 54 -3.37 2.32 -16.04
C VAL A 54 -4.25 1.06 -16.15
N PRO A 55 -5.54 1.20 -16.46
CA PRO A 55 -6.46 0.07 -16.58
C PRO A 55 -5.95 -1.00 -17.56
N ASN A 56 -6.19 -2.27 -17.24
CA ASN A 56 -5.73 -3.42 -18.05
C ASN A 56 -4.21 -3.44 -18.31
N ILE A 57 -3.40 -3.04 -17.34
CA ILE A 57 -1.94 -2.92 -17.43
C ILE A 57 -1.27 -4.17 -18.02
N ASN A 58 -1.80 -5.37 -17.77
CA ASN A 58 -1.24 -6.61 -18.31
C ASN A 58 -1.40 -6.77 -19.82
N ALA A 59 -2.35 -6.05 -20.45
CA ALA A 59 -2.60 -6.09 -21.89
C ALA A 59 -1.96 -4.89 -22.62
N GLN A 60 -1.39 -3.93 -21.91
CA GLN A 60 -0.80 -2.73 -22.52
C GLN A 60 0.69 -2.92 -22.81
N SER A 61 1.13 -2.40 -23.94
CA SER A 61 2.55 -2.20 -24.24
C SER A 61 3.12 -1.07 -23.35
N ALA A 62 4.45 -1.01 -23.21
CA ALA A 62 5.10 0.05 -22.44
C ALA A 62 4.71 1.46 -22.91
N ALA A 63 4.62 1.68 -24.25
CA ALA A 63 4.22 2.98 -24.81
C ALA A 63 2.75 3.33 -24.51
N GLN A 64 1.85 2.34 -24.50
CA GLN A 64 0.45 2.56 -24.12
C GLN A 64 0.33 2.87 -22.63
N MET A 65 1.02 2.12 -21.78
CA MET A 65 1.08 2.36 -20.33
C MET A 65 1.59 3.78 -20.04
N GLU A 66 2.68 4.20 -20.68
CA GLU A 66 3.22 5.54 -20.54
C GLU A 66 2.21 6.62 -20.94
N ALA A 67 1.54 6.47 -22.09
CA ALA A 67 0.54 7.41 -22.56
C ALA A 67 -0.63 7.52 -21.55
N THR A 68 -1.18 6.40 -21.09
CA THR A 68 -2.29 6.38 -20.12
C THR A 68 -1.89 6.99 -18.78
N ALA A 69 -0.69 6.69 -18.28
CA ALA A 69 -0.19 7.27 -17.03
C ALA A 69 0.02 8.79 -17.15
N ARG A 70 0.48 9.31 -18.32
CA ARG A 70 0.58 10.74 -18.58
C ARG A 70 -0.78 11.44 -18.64
N GLU A 71 -1.80 10.79 -19.18
CA GLU A 71 -3.18 11.31 -19.15
C GLU A 71 -3.67 11.44 -17.71
N MET A 72 -3.46 10.42 -16.86
CA MET A 72 -3.80 10.49 -15.44
C MET A 72 -3.04 11.62 -14.73
N ARG A 73 -1.74 11.78 -15.00
CA ARG A 73 -0.95 12.91 -14.46
C ARG A 73 -1.55 14.26 -14.85
N GLN A 74 -1.95 14.45 -16.09
CA GLN A 74 -2.59 15.69 -16.54
C GLN A 74 -3.91 15.95 -15.83
N MET A 75 -4.70 14.90 -15.56
CA MET A 75 -5.94 15.05 -14.79
C MET A 75 -5.66 15.49 -13.34
N LEU A 76 -4.66 14.92 -12.68
CA LEU A 76 -4.25 15.34 -11.33
C LEU A 76 -3.78 16.81 -11.33
N ASP A 77 -2.91 17.18 -12.26
CA ASP A 77 -2.40 18.54 -12.38
C ASP A 77 -3.54 19.55 -12.61
N GLY A 78 -4.55 19.17 -13.41
CA GLY A 78 -5.74 20.00 -13.68
C GLY A 78 -6.57 20.31 -12.45
N GLU A 79 -6.62 19.41 -11.48
CA GLU A 79 -7.33 19.58 -10.22
C GLU A 79 -6.41 20.09 -9.07
N GLY A 80 -5.11 20.23 -9.32
CA GLY A 80 -4.13 20.59 -8.28
C GLY A 80 -4.00 19.52 -7.19
N LEU A 81 -4.09 18.25 -7.58
CA LEU A 81 -3.85 17.09 -6.75
C LEU A 81 -2.50 16.46 -7.09
N VAL A 82 -1.91 15.73 -6.15
CA VAL A 82 -0.68 14.97 -6.37
C VAL A 82 -0.92 13.47 -6.21
N ALA A 83 -0.15 12.63 -6.89
CA ALA A 83 -0.09 11.22 -6.53
C ALA A 83 0.77 11.07 -5.26
N GLU A 84 0.27 10.36 -4.24
CA GLU A 84 1.04 10.08 -3.04
C GLU A 84 1.95 8.87 -3.23
N PHE A 85 1.41 7.79 -3.77
CA PHE A 85 2.16 6.57 -4.08
C PHE A 85 1.46 5.75 -5.18
N VAL A 86 2.17 4.76 -5.69
CA VAL A 86 1.60 3.68 -6.51
C VAL A 86 1.88 2.33 -5.85
N ALA A 87 0.87 1.46 -5.80
CA ALA A 87 0.98 0.08 -5.33
C ALA A 87 0.63 -0.90 -6.46
N PRO A 88 1.37 -2.00 -6.65
CA PRO A 88 0.99 -3.02 -7.62
C PRO A 88 -0.17 -3.85 -7.07
N ARG A 89 -1.23 -4.04 -7.83
CA ARG A 89 -2.35 -4.89 -7.44
C ARG A 89 -2.00 -6.37 -7.67
N LEU A 90 -1.32 -6.97 -6.69
CA LEU A 90 -0.82 -8.35 -6.76
C LEU A 90 -1.70 -9.39 -6.04
N TRP A 91 -2.93 -9.06 -5.69
CA TRP A 91 -3.79 -9.95 -4.90
C TRP A 91 -4.98 -10.53 -5.66
N GLU A 92 -5.24 -10.09 -6.88
CA GLU A 92 -6.39 -10.53 -7.70
C GLU A 92 -6.00 -11.44 -8.86
N ASP A 93 -4.80 -11.28 -9.43
CA ASP A 93 -4.36 -12.08 -10.58
C ASP A 93 -4.18 -13.56 -10.18
N PRO A 94 -4.72 -14.51 -10.95
CA PRO A 94 -4.56 -15.95 -10.65
C PRO A 94 -3.12 -16.39 -10.41
N ARG A 95 -2.13 -15.74 -11.02
CA ARG A 95 -0.70 -16.04 -10.84
C ARG A 95 -0.15 -15.63 -9.48
N THR A 96 -0.88 -14.82 -8.71
CA THR A 96 -0.39 -14.29 -7.42
C THR A 96 -1.29 -14.67 -6.24
N ILE A 97 -2.34 -15.46 -6.47
CA ILE A 97 -3.27 -15.90 -5.41
C ILE A 97 -2.56 -16.68 -4.30
N ASP A 98 -1.54 -17.48 -4.62
CA ASP A 98 -0.72 -18.20 -3.65
C ASP A 98 0.58 -17.45 -3.29
N GLY A 99 0.54 -16.13 -3.27
CA GLY A 99 1.68 -15.24 -3.09
C GLY A 99 2.32 -14.84 -4.42
N GLY A 100 2.64 -13.57 -4.56
CA GLY A 100 3.40 -13.08 -5.70
C GLY A 100 4.89 -13.35 -5.51
N PHE A 101 5.51 -12.59 -4.62
CA PHE A 101 6.96 -12.69 -4.35
C PHE A 101 7.34 -13.98 -3.62
N THR A 102 6.45 -14.52 -2.77
CA THR A 102 6.72 -15.71 -1.94
C THR A 102 6.23 -17.01 -2.57
N SER A 103 5.64 -16.98 -3.76
CA SER A 103 5.19 -18.19 -4.45
C SER A 103 6.32 -19.22 -4.60
N ASN A 104 5.99 -20.50 -4.48
CA ASN A 104 6.92 -21.59 -4.80
C ASN A 104 7.23 -21.67 -6.30
N ASN A 105 6.34 -21.14 -7.16
CA ASN A 105 6.53 -21.11 -8.60
C ASN A 105 7.41 -19.91 -9.02
N PRO A 106 8.61 -20.14 -9.60
CA PRO A 106 9.48 -19.05 -10.02
C PRO A 106 8.92 -18.19 -11.16
N GLN A 107 7.95 -18.69 -11.94
CA GLN A 107 7.31 -17.89 -13.00
C GLN A 107 6.35 -16.85 -12.40
N GLU A 108 5.63 -17.23 -11.35
CA GLU A 108 4.75 -16.32 -10.62
C GLU A 108 5.54 -15.21 -9.92
N ARG A 109 6.67 -15.56 -9.30
CA ARG A 109 7.58 -14.56 -8.71
C ARG A 109 8.12 -13.57 -9.75
N ARG A 110 8.54 -14.05 -10.92
CA ARG A 110 8.96 -13.16 -12.02
C ARG A 110 7.86 -12.21 -12.44
N TYR A 111 6.64 -12.73 -12.61
CA TYR A 111 5.49 -11.88 -12.95
C TYR A 111 5.25 -10.79 -11.90
N ALA A 112 5.28 -11.14 -10.60
CA ALA A 112 5.08 -10.18 -9.53
C ALA A 112 6.16 -9.08 -9.56
N ILE A 113 7.42 -9.45 -9.76
CA ILE A 113 8.52 -8.50 -9.89
C ILE A 113 8.35 -7.62 -11.14
N GLU A 114 8.10 -8.20 -12.31
CA GLU A 114 7.91 -7.44 -13.57
C GLU A 114 6.73 -6.47 -13.48
N ARG A 115 5.62 -6.86 -12.83
CA ARG A 115 4.51 -5.95 -12.58
C ARG A 115 4.88 -4.84 -11.62
N SER A 116 5.66 -5.15 -10.58
CA SER A 116 6.18 -4.17 -9.63
C SER A 116 7.05 -3.12 -10.29
N LEU A 117 7.97 -3.53 -11.16
CA LEU A 117 8.83 -2.58 -11.89
C LEU A 117 7.99 -1.64 -12.79
N ARG A 118 6.95 -2.15 -13.46
CA ARG A 118 6.01 -1.30 -14.22
C ARG A 118 5.25 -0.33 -13.32
N ALA A 119 4.87 -0.74 -12.10
CA ALA A 119 4.22 0.15 -11.15
C ALA A 119 5.16 1.28 -10.68
N VAL A 120 6.46 1.01 -10.55
CA VAL A 120 7.48 2.04 -10.30
C VAL A 120 7.56 3.03 -11.48
N ASP A 121 7.55 2.53 -12.72
CA ASP A 121 7.54 3.41 -13.91
C ASP A 121 6.30 4.32 -13.92
N ILE A 122 5.13 3.79 -13.54
CA ILE A 122 3.90 4.58 -13.39
C ILE A 122 4.06 5.64 -12.29
N ALA A 123 4.62 5.29 -11.12
CA ALA A 123 4.88 6.23 -10.03
C ALA A 123 5.73 7.42 -10.51
N ASN A 124 6.81 7.15 -11.24
CA ASN A 124 7.66 8.16 -11.84
C ASN A 124 6.91 9.10 -12.80
N ILE A 125 6.05 8.54 -13.65
CA ILE A 125 5.24 9.33 -14.60
C ILE A 125 4.23 10.19 -13.85
N LEU A 126 3.60 9.65 -12.78
CA LEU A 126 2.69 10.40 -11.93
C LEU A 126 3.42 11.43 -11.05
N GLY A 127 4.74 11.36 -10.96
CA GLY A 127 5.59 12.31 -10.22
C GLY A 127 5.58 12.07 -8.72
N CYS A 128 5.42 10.83 -8.28
CA CYS A 128 5.64 10.41 -6.91
C CYS A 128 6.86 9.47 -6.80
N ASP A 129 7.53 9.55 -5.68
CA ASP A 129 8.73 8.76 -5.36
C ASP A 129 8.43 7.62 -4.38
N LYS A 130 7.16 7.37 -4.08
CA LYS A 130 6.72 6.34 -3.14
C LYS A 130 6.04 5.18 -3.87
N TYR A 131 6.44 3.99 -3.47
CA TYR A 131 5.90 2.72 -3.95
C TYR A 131 5.48 1.88 -2.75
N VAL A 132 4.23 1.43 -2.71
CA VAL A 132 3.69 0.68 -1.57
C VAL A 132 3.57 -0.80 -1.90
N LEU A 133 4.03 -1.64 -1.01
CA LEU A 133 3.82 -3.07 -1.00
C LEU A 133 2.78 -3.46 0.05
N TRP A 134 1.53 -3.63 -0.39
CA TRP A 134 0.49 -4.29 0.38
C TRP A 134 0.60 -5.80 0.19
N LEU A 135 1.08 -6.49 1.22
CA LEU A 135 1.53 -7.88 1.13
C LEU A 135 0.40 -8.90 1.45
N ALA A 136 -0.83 -8.63 1.02
CA ALA A 136 -2.03 -9.39 1.38
C ALA A 136 -1.98 -10.88 1.02
N ARG A 137 -1.28 -11.25 -0.06
CA ARG A 137 -1.10 -12.65 -0.48
C ARG A 137 0.21 -13.28 -0.03
N GLU A 138 1.11 -12.49 0.58
CA GLU A 138 2.41 -12.96 1.04
C GLU A 138 2.31 -13.63 2.40
N GLY A 139 1.81 -14.85 2.38
CA GLY A 139 1.51 -15.65 3.55
C GLY A 139 1.18 -17.09 3.17
N THR A 140 0.50 -17.81 4.05
CA THR A 140 0.09 -19.19 3.81
C THR A 140 -1.15 -19.58 4.61
N TYR A 141 -1.96 -20.50 4.06
CA TYR A 141 -2.97 -21.27 4.81
C TYR A 141 -2.39 -22.55 5.38
N ILE A 142 -1.48 -23.19 4.64
CA ILE A 142 -0.87 -24.48 4.99
C ILE A 142 0.61 -24.23 5.20
N ARG A 143 1.05 -24.23 6.46
CA ARG A 143 2.42 -23.89 6.84
C ARG A 143 3.45 -24.82 6.21
N GLU A 144 3.12 -26.10 6.06
CA GLU A 144 3.98 -27.12 5.48
C GLU A 144 4.20 -26.91 3.96
N ALA A 145 3.36 -26.10 3.30
CA ALA A 145 3.48 -25.83 1.87
C ALA A 145 4.58 -24.83 1.52
N LYS A 146 5.00 -23.96 2.47
CA LYS A 146 5.99 -22.92 2.24
C LYS A 146 7.01 -22.84 3.38
N ASP A 147 8.27 -22.67 3.03
CA ASP A 147 9.33 -22.31 3.98
C ASP A 147 9.29 -20.81 4.27
N ALA A 148 8.94 -20.43 5.50
CA ALA A 148 8.80 -19.04 5.91
C ALA A 148 10.12 -18.25 5.82
N LYS A 149 11.28 -18.89 6.10
CA LYS A 149 12.59 -18.25 5.95
C LYS A 149 12.85 -17.91 4.49
N VAL A 150 12.64 -18.87 3.59
CA VAL A 150 12.79 -18.68 2.14
C VAL A 150 11.80 -17.64 1.62
N ALA A 151 10.58 -17.59 2.16
CA ALA A 151 9.59 -16.57 1.79
C ALA A 151 10.09 -15.15 2.13
N VAL A 152 10.64 -14.94 3.32
CA VAL A 152 11.22 -13.64 3.72
C VAL A 152 12.44 -13.29 2.83
N GLU A 153 13.33 -14.24 2.54
CA GLU A 153 14.46 -14.02 1.64
C GLU A 153 14.01 -13.58 0.23
N ARG A 154 12.94 -14.18 -0.29
CA ARG A 154 12.33 -13.80 -1.59
C ARG A 154 11.70 -12.39 -1.55
N LEU A 155 11.10 -11.98 -0.43
CA LEU A 155 10.62 -10.60 -0.25
C LEU A 155 11.78 -9.60 -0.29
N VAL A 156 12.87 -9.88 0.41
CA VAL A 156 14.08 -9.05 0.39
C VAL A 156 14.64 -8.95 -1.04
N GLU A 157 14.77 -10.08 -1.74
CA GLU A 157 15.22 -10.11 -3.14
C GLU A 157 14.33 -9.25 -4.06
N ALA A 158 13.01 -9.37 -3.92
CA ALA A 158 12.07 -8.57 -4.71
C ALA A 158 12.20 -7.07 -4.42
N ILE A 159 12.30 -6.68 -3.15
CA ILE A 159 12.50 -5.27 -2.77
C ILE A 159 13.83 -4.75 -3.33
N ASN A 160 14.91 -5.52 -3.25
CA ASN A 160 16.21 -5.12 -3.82
C ASN A 160 16.15 -4.91 -5.33
N GLN A 161 15.41 -5.74 -6.07
CA GLN A 161 15.20 -5.53 -7.50
C GLN A 161 14.39 -4.26 -7.81
N ILE A 162 13.40 -3.93 -6.99
CA ILE A 162 12.63 -2.68 -7.10
C ILE A 162 13.53 -1.48 -6.84
N LEU A 163 14.34 -1.51 -5.78
CA LEU A 163 15.30 -0.46 -5.43
C LEU A 163 16.39 -0.25 -6.50
N ALA A 164 16.81 -1.34 -7.14
CA ALA A 164 17.80 -1.30 -8.23
C ALA A 164 17.21 -0.76 -9.53
N HIS A 165 15.91 -0.92 -9.76
CA HIS A 165 15.23 -0.43 -10.97
C HIS A 165 15.18 1.10 -11.02
N ASP A 166 14.95 1.75 -9.89
CA ASP A 166 14.93 3.21 -9.79
C ASP A 166 15.67 3.68 -8.52
N PRO A 167 16.73 4.49 -8.65
CA PRO A 167 17.49 4.99 -7.52
C PRO A 167 16.74 6.02 -6.66
N ALA A 168 15.64 6.61 -7.15
CA ALA A 168 14.86 7.62 -6.44
C ALA A 168 13.65 7.04 -5.69
N ILE A 169 13.23 5.82 -6.02
CA ILE A 169 12.02 5.23 -5.43
C ILE A 169 12.22 4.85 -3.96
N HIS A 170 11.21 5.11 -3.15
CA HIS A 170 11.12 4.70 -1.76
C HIS A 170 10.03 3.62 -1.62
N VAL A 171 10.39 2.49 -1.05
CA VAL A 171 9.48 1.36 -0.85
C VAL A 171 8.86 1.44 0.54
N LEU A 172 7.54 1.48 0.62
CA LEU A 172 6.80 1.41 1.86
C LEU A 172 6.18 0.02 2.00
N VAL A 173 6.51 -0.68 3.05
CA VAL A 173 5.90 -1.97 3.37
C VAL A 173 4.69 -1.72 4.25
N GLU A 174 3.52 -2.18 3.81
CA GLU A 174 2.28 -2.14 4.56
C GLU A 174 2.02 -3.50 5.21
N PRO A 175 2.20 -3.62 6.54
CA PRO A 175 1.97 -4.87 7.24
C PRO A 175 0.48 -5.17 7.36
N LYS A 176 0.14 -6.46 7.21
CA LYS A 176 -1.21 -6.98 7.47
C LYS A 176 -1.11 -8.37 8.10
N PRO A 177 -1.82 -8.66 9.21
CA PRO A 177 -1.63 -9.92 9.93
C PRO A 177 -2.26 -11.13 9.24
N ASN A 178 -3.38 -10.92 8.56
CA ASN A 178 -4.19 -11.96 7.93
C ASN A 178 -5.05 -11.36 6.81
N GLU A 179 -5.82 -12.22 6.10
CA GLU A 179 -6.74 -11.90 5.03
C GLU A 179 -6.07 -11.31 3.79
N PRO A 180 -6.25 -11.98 2.61
CA PRO A 180 -7.01 -13.23 2.46
C PRO A 180 -6.29 -14.47 2.98
N MET A 181 -4.99 -14.37 3.23
CA MET A 181 -4.22 -15.48 3.82
C MET A 181 -4.54 -15.64 5.31
N ASP A 182 -4.38 -16.85 5.84
CA ASP A 182 -4.63 -17.10 7.27
C ASP A 182 -3.59 -16.41 8.16
N GLN A 183 -2.32 -16.41 7.71
CA GLN A 183 -1.24 -15.67 8.32
C GLN A 183 -0.29 -15.10 7.28
N ALA A 184 -0.04 -13.80 7.37
CA ALA A 184 0.96 -13.10 6.57
C ALA A 184 2.38 -13.25 7.17
N TYR A 185 3.40 -13.14 6.33
CA TYR A 185 4.81 -13.15 6.76
C TYR A 185 5.24 -11.83 7.42
N ILE A 186 4.58 -10.72 7.07
CA ILE A 186 4.86 -9.37 7.61
C ILE A 186 3.61 -8.83 8.30
N PRO A 187 3.29 -9.31 9.51
CA PRO A 187 2.02 -9.00 10.17
C PRO A 187 1.98 -7.69 10.96
N THR A 188 3.13 -7.07 11.29
CA THR A 188 3.19 -5.87 12.16
C THR A 188 4.22 -4.87 11.68
N ALA A 189 4.19 -3.63 12.20
CA ALA A 189 5.20 -2.61 11.93
C ALA A 189 6.62 -3.06 12.28
N GLY A 190 6.77 -3.84 13.37
CA GLY A 190 8.06 -4.41 13.75
C GLY A 190 8.62 -5.39 12.73
N HIS A 191 7.78 -6.21 12.11
CA HIS A 191 8.20 -7.10 11.02
C HIS A 191 8.58 -6.30 9.76
N ALA A 192 7.80 -5.28 9.40
CA ALA A 192 8.10 -4.42 8.25
C ALA A 192 9.41 -3.63 8.45
N ALA A 193 9.63 -3.05 9.63
CA ALA A 193 10.88 -2.40 9.99
C ALA A 193 12.06 -3.39 9.96
N GLY A 194 11.88 -4.60 10.54
CA GLY A 194 12.88 -5.67 10.49
C GLY A 194 13.24 -6.08 9.06
N LEU A 195 12.23 -6.20 8.19
CA LEU A 195 12.43 -6.51 6.76
C LEU A 195 13.27 -5.43 6.07
N SER A 196 13.01 -4.14 6.37
CA SER A 196 13.77 -3.04 5.77
C SER A 196 15.28 -3.14 6.02
N TYR A 197 15.68 -3.55 7.21
CA TYR A 197 17.11 -3.71 7.56
C TYR A 197 17.79 -4.91 6.91
N LEU A 198 17.05 -5.81 6.26
CA LEU A 198 17.59 -6.92 5.48
C LEU A 198 17.83 -6.56 4.02
N THR A 199 17.34 -5.41 3.55
CA THR A 199 17.51 -4.96 2.17
C THR A 199 18.87 -4.31 1.94
N GLU A 200 19.28 -4.17 0.66
CA GLU A 200 20.56 -3.56 0.27
C GLU A 200 20.63 -2.06 0.59
N ASP A 201 19.47 -1.38 0.63
CA ASP A 201 19.36 0.04 0.96
C ASP A 201 18.23 0.27 1.97
N PRO A 202 18.49 0.03 3.26
CA PRO A 202 17.49 0.21 4.31
C PRO A 202 16.91 1.63 4.39
N ASP A 203 17.66 2.64 3.98
CA ASP A 203 17.23 4.04 4.08
C ASP A 203 16.15 4.39 3.06
N ARG A 204 15.97 3.57 2.03
CA ARG A 204 14.90 3.69 1.04
C ARG A 204 13.74 2.71 1.27
N VAL A 205 13.70 2.03 2.42
CA VAL A 205 12.58 1.15 2.78
C VAL A 205 11.98 1.58 4.11
N GLY A 206 10.72 1.93 4.10
CA GLY A 206 9.95 2.38 5.26
C GLY A 206 8.68 1.58 5.49
N VAL A 207 7.83 2.09 6.35
CA VAL A 207 6.58 1.44 6.77
C VAL A 207 5.41 2.39 6.49
N LEU A 208 4.36 1.85 5.90
CA LEU A 208 3.04 2.43 5.91
C LEU A 208 2.22 1.69 6.96
N ILE A 209 1.62 2.41 7.90
CA ILE A 209 0.76 1.80 8.91
C ILE A 209 -0.69 2.05 8.56
N GLU A 210 -1.44 0.98 8.37
CA GLU A 210 -2.89 1.02 8.34
C GLU A 210 -3.44 0.70 9.74
N THR A 211 -4.29 1.59 10.23
CA THR A 211 -4.89 1.49 11.58
C THR A 211 -5.64 0.16 11.77
N ALA A 212 -6.48 -0.23 10.81
CA ALA A 212 -7.25 -1.47 10.89
C ALA A 212 -6.34 -2.70 10.95
N HIS A 213 -5.25 -2.73 10.21
CA HIS A 213 -4.31 -3.85 10.22
C HIS A 213 -3.63 -4.02 11.59
N ALA A 214 -3.25 -2.92 12.24
CA ALA A 214 -2.68 -2.98 13.60
C ALA A 214 -3.71 -3.54 14.60
N ILE A 215 -4.97 -3.11 14.50
CA ILE A 215 -6.05 -3.62 15.37
C ILE A 215 -6.31 -5.12 15.11
N LEU A 216 -6.33 -5.56 13.85
CA LEU A 216 -6.46 -6.98 13.48
C LEU A 216 -5.29 -7.81 14.02
N ALA A 217 -4.10 -7.24 14.14
CA ALA A 217 -2.94 -7.87 14.75
C ALA A 217 -3.04 -7.93 16.30
N GLY A 218 -4.10 -7.36 16.90
CA GLY A 218 -4.28 -7.26 18.35
C GLY A 218 -3.42 -6.20 19.02
N LEU A 219 -2.95 -5.21 18.25
CA LEU A 219 -2.04 -4.15 18.70
C LEU A 219 -2.75 -2.79 18.73
N ASP A 220 -2.17 -1.84 19.46
CA ASP A 220 -2.63 -0.45 19.43
C ASP A 220 -1.94 0.29 18.28
N PRO A 221 -2.69 0.91 17.35
CA PRO A 221 -2.10 1.62 16.22
C PRO A 221 -1.16 2.76 16.63
N SER A 222 -1.44 3.45 17.73
CA SER A 222 -0.57 4.54 18.19
C SER A 222 0.79 4.04 18.70
N ASP A 223 0.84 2.83 19.27
CA ASP A 223 2.09 2.18 19.66
C ASP A 223 2.87 1.70 18.44
N GLU A 224 2.21 1.13 17.43
CA GLU A 224 2.82 0.75 16.16
C GLU A 224 3.41 1.96 15.41
N MET A 225 2.67 3.09 15.37
CA MET A 225 3.17 4.36 14.83
C MET A 225 4.39 4.86 15.60
N SER A 226 4.33 4.84 16.95
CA SER A 226 5.44 5.26 17.80
C SER A 226 6.67 4.40 17.58
N TYR A 227 6.48 3.08 17.41
CA TYR A 227 7.58 2.16 17.11
C TYR A 227 8.23 2.48 15.76
N ALA A 228 7.44 2.65 14.70
CA ALA A 228 7.96 3.01 13.38
C ALA A 228 8.65 4.39 13.38
N LEU A 229 8.11 5.38 14.12
CA LEU A 229 8.73 6.70 14.31
C LEU A 229 10.10 6.59 15.01
N ALA A 230 10.20 5.75 16.06
CA ALA A 230 11.47 5.53 16.77
C ALA A 230 12.58 4.96 15.88
N HIS A 231 12.20 4.26 14.82
CA HIS A 231 13.12 3.76 13.78
C HIS A 231 13.34 4.74 12.62
N GLY A 232 12.64 5.89 12.58
CA GLY A 232 12.66 6.82 11.44
C GLY A 232 11.99 6.23 10.18
N LYS A 233 11.12 5.23 10.36
CA LYS A 233 10.54 4.44 9.26
C LYS A 233 9.05 4.70 9.01
N LEU A 234 8.36 5.53 9.78
CA LEU A 234 6.95 5.85 9.51
C LEU A 234 6.86 6.88 8.38
N TRP A 235 6.44 6.45 7.18
CA TRP A 235 6.43 7.31 6.01
C TRP A 235 5.04 7.56 5.42
N SER A 236 4.04 6.76 5.78
CA SER A 236 2.64 7.01 5.48
C SER A 236 1.73 6.34 6.52
N VAL A 237 0.49 6.82 6.62
CA VAL A 237 -0.51 6.30 7.54
C VAL A 237 -1.87 6.25 6.83
N HIS A 238 -2.52 5.09 6.85
CA HIS A 238 -3.91 4.94 6.49
C HIS A 238 -4.78 5.00 7.75
N LEU A 239 -5.63 6.03 7.82
CA LEU A 239 -6.53 6.26 8.95
C LEU A 239 -7.91 5.67 8.66
N ASN A 240 -8.21 4.58 9.33
CA ASN A 240 -9.52 3.93 9.35
C ASN A 240 -9.82 3.40 10.77
N ASP A 241 -10.82 2.58 10.94
CA ASP A 241 -11.14 1.93 12.21
C ASP A 241 -11.57 0.48 11.99
N GLN A 242 -11.56 -0.31 13.05
CA GLN A 242 -11.78 -1.76 13.00
C GLN A 242 -12.33 -2.26 14.33
N ASN A 243 -13.23 -3.24 14.29
CA ASN A 243 -13.82 -3.85 15.49
C ASN A 243 -12.98 -4.98 16.10
N GLY A 244 -11.88 -5.38 15.48
CA GLY A 244 -10.98 -6.47 15.93
C GLY A 244 -11.41 -7.86 15.48
N LEU A 245 -12.43 -7.99 14.63
CA LEU A 245 -12.77 -9.26 13.99
C LEU A 245 -11.82 -9.57 12.82
N LYS A 246 -11.87 -10.79 12.32
CA LYS A 246 -10.94 -11.31 11.31
C LYS A 246 -10.90 -10.50 10.02
N PHE A 247 -12.02 -9.93 9.58
CA PHE A 247 -12.13 -9.25 8.29
C PHE A 247 -11.74 -7.78 8.40
N ASP A 248 -11.05 -7.30 7.36
CA ASP A 248 -10.73 -5.90 7.19
C ASP A 248 -12.00 -5.12 6.84
N GLU A 249 -12.39 -4.19 7.70
CA GLU A 249 -13.69 -3.52 7.57
C GLU A 249 -13.57 -2.10 7.01
N ASP A 250 -12.38 -1.51 7.01
CA ASP A 250 -12.16 -0.14 6.54
C ASP A 250 -13.19 0.87 7.07
N ARG A 251 -13.54 0.77 8.35
CA ARG A 251 -14.51 1.66 8.96
C ARG A 251 -13.98 3.08 9.03
N THR A 252 -14.88 4.03 9.01
CA THR A 252 -14.53 5.45 9.18
C THR A 252 -13.71 5.66 10.44
N PHE A 253 -12.63 6.42 10.34
CA PHE A 253 -11.73 6.74 11.45
C PHE A 253 -12.48 7.26 12.68
N GLY A 254 -12.25 6.65 13.83
CA GLY A 254 -12.91 6.97 15.11
C GLY A 254 -14.35 6.44 15.26
N ALA A 255 -14.85 5.64 14.31
CA ALA A 255 -16.23 5.12 14.37
C ALA A 255 -16.41 4.00 15.40
N VAL A 256 -15.35 3.30 15.78
CA VAL A 256 -15.39 2.20 16.76
C VAL A 256 -14.78 2.65 18.09
N ASP A 257 -13.60 3.25 18.07
CA ASP A 257 -12.90 3.69 19.29
C ASP A 257 -12.31 5.10 19.11
N LEU A 258 -13.08 6.10 19.54
CA LEU A 258 -12.67 7.52 19.48
C LEU A 258 -11.41 7.82 20.31
N ARG A 259 -11.20 7.11 21.43
CA ARG A 259 -10.01 7.30 22.26
C ARG A 259 -8.76 6.80 21.54
N ARG A 260 -8.85 5.65 20.87
CA ARG A 260 -7.78 5.09 20.04
C ARG A 260 -7.46 6.03 18.86
N ALA A 261 -8.48 6.56 18.18
CA ALA A 261 -8.29 7.54 17.12
C ALA A 261 -7.59 8.81 17.62
N PHE A 262 -8.00 9.35 18.78
CA PHE A 262 -7.34 10.48 19.41
C PHE A 262 -5.86 10.21 19.71
N MET A 263 -5.51 9.03 20.24
CA MET A 263 -4.13 8.68 20.55
C MET A 263 -3.24 8.62 19.32
N GLN A 264 -3.77 8.16 18.19
CA GLN A 264 -3.04 8.15 16.91
C GLN A 264 -2.69 9.58 16.46
N VAL A 265 -3.67 10.47 16.44
CA VAL A 265 -3.44 11.90 16.10
C VAL A 265 -2.46 12.53 17.07
N TRP A 266 -2.61 12.25 18.38
CA TRP A 266 -1.72 12.79 19.42
C TRP A 266 -0.26 12.34 19.22
N VAL A 267 -0.02 11.09 18.87
CA VAL A 267 1.34 10.57 18.58
C VAL A 267 1.93 11.25 17.35
N LEU A 268 1.16 11.38 16.28
CA LEU A 268 1.61 12.00 15.03
C LEU A 268 1.94 13.50 15.25
N ASP A 269 1.05 14.24 15.92
CA ASP A 269 1.23 15.67 16.20
C ASP A 269 2.43 15.92 17.13
N ARG A 270 2.56 15.14 18.20
CA ARG A 270 3.65 15.27 19.18
C ARG A 270 5.03 14.96 18.62
N ASN A 271 5.12 14.17 17.59
CA ASN A 271 6.38 13.77 16.94
C ASN A 271 6.62 14.49 15.60
N ASP A 272 5.92 15.60 15.36
CA ASP A 272 6.09 16.46 14.17
C ASP A 272 5.98 15.67 12.85
N TYR A 273 5.13 14.63 12.82
CA TYR A 273 4.92 13.83 11.61
C TYR A 273 4.33 14.70 10.48
N GLY A 274 4.98 14.68 9.31
CA GLY A 274 4.57 15.48 8.15
C GLY A 274 5.09 16.94 8.16
N SER A 275 5.98 17.28 9.09
CA SER A 275 6.64 18.61 9.13
C SER A 275 7.83 18.70 8.16
#